data_358ce49e7698255f0212c37427becd46
#
_entry.id   358ce49e7698255f0212c37427becd46
#
_cell.length_a   1.000
_cell.length_b   1.000
_cell.length_c   1.000
_cell.angle_alpha   90.00
_cell.angle_beta   90.00
_cell.angle_gamma   90.00
#
_symmetry.space_group_name_H-M   'P 1'
#
loop_
_entity.id
_entity.type
_entity.pdbx_description
1 polymer ?
#
loop_
_entity_poly.entity_id
_entity_poly.type
_entity_poly.pdbx_seq_one_letter_code
_entity_poly.pdbx_strand_id
1 'polypeptide(L)'
;MITYICHNKNDKTGENLPCTNNRCETSICPSCGGRADAISEIFWCPECQVPIYEKTCPVCGQEGKKLTSDVRPVFPEERLLLEIILEKPFAFEKDSVWNGNGNNYFVNGKKIKFSVKDLKNKDTDAIRKQYEELKAQNTYQYFEEQMERFILCNKERYNRIVEEAKGYIRSVTENFNITDMFVSFSGGKDSTVTADLVTRALSNPQIMHIFGDTTLEFPYTYEYVQRFKMNHPKTPLISARNKEKDFEELCKLVGPPSRVMRWCCTIFKTGTIQKRIKSLYRDKNQILTFYGIRRSESLSRSKYERESDSPKITKQRIVSPIIDWMDFDIWLYILTSGIDFNDAYRLGYARVGCWCCPNNSGWSEFLSKIHMHEQSERFRT
;
A
#
# COMPACT_ATOMS: atom_id res chain seq x y z
N MET A 1 6.76 0.15 20.06
CA MET A 1 7.76 1.22 19.91
C MET A 1 8.50 0.95 18.61
N ILE A 2 8.65 1.91 17.70
CA ILE A 2 9.42 1.70 16.47
C ILE A 2 10.89 1.68 16.88
N THR A 3 11.60 0.61 16.57
CA THR A 3 13.05 0.52 16.75
C THR A 3 13.74 1.01 15.48
N TYR A 4 14.79 1.79 15.61
CA TYR A 4 15.56 2.31 14.49
C TYR A 4 16.95 1.68 14.48
N ILE A 5 17.51 1.46 13.27
CA ILE A 5 18.92 1.08 13.10
C ILE A 5 19.73 2.30 12.63
N CYS A 6 20.76 2.66 13.39
CA CYS A 6 21.74 3.65 12.98
C CYS A 6 22.62 3.08 11.86
N HIS A 7 22.73 3.80 10.74
CA HIS A 7 23.61 3.42 9.62
C HIS A 7 25.06 3.85 9.81
N ASN A 8 25.38 4.50 10.92
CA ASN A 8 26.73 5.01 11.21
C ASN A 8 27.27 5.93 10.08
N LYS A 9 26.38 6.67 9.43
CA LYS A 9 26.72 7.58 8.32
C LYS A 9 26.17 8.97 8.56
N ASN A 10 26.96 9.96 8.17
CA ASN A 10 26.48 11.33 8.09
C ASN A 10 25.56 11.50 6.89
N ASP A 11 24.35 11.99 7.11
CA ASP A 11 23.34 12.14 6.05
C ASP A 11 23.72 13.16 4.96
N LYS A 12 24.58 14.14 5.28
CA LYS A 12 25.00 15.19 4.35
C LYS A 12 26.25 14.83 3.55
N THR A 13 27.23 14.19 4.20
CA THR A 13 28.53 13.87 3.59
C THR A 13 28.64 12.41 3.16
N GLY A 14 27.81 11.52 3.68
CA GLY A 14 27.93 10.07 3.47
C GLY A 14 29.09 9.40 4.20
N GLU A 15 29.86 10.17 4.97
CA GLU A 15 31.03 9.67 5.73
C GLU A 15 30.60 8.76 6.87
N ASN A 16 31.42 7.76 7.17
CA ASN A 16 31.20 6.86 8.28
C ASN A 16 31.40 7.61 9.61
N LEU A 17 30.40 7.48 10.50
CA LEU A 17 30.48 8.02 11.86
C LEU A 17 30.91 6.93 12.85
N PRO A 18 31.74 7.24 13.84
CA PRO A 18 32.10 6.29 14.91
C PRO A 18 30.90 6.10 15.83
N CYS A 19 30.05 5.11 15.54
CA CYS A 19 28.90 4.79 16.33
C CYS A 19 28.87 3.31 16.69
N THR A 20 28.74 3.00 17.96
CA THR A 20 28.60 1.65 18.49
C THR A 20 27.13 1.27 18.74
N ASN A 21 26.21 2.23 18.67
CA ASN A 21 24.79 2.01 18.92
C ASN A 21 24.06 1.68 17.61
N ASN A 22 23.89 0.40 17.33
CA ASN A 22 23.19 -0.06 16.13
C ASN A 22 21.66 0.02 16.23
N ARG A 23 21.09 0.16 17.44
CA ARG A 23 19.64 0.27 17.67
C ARG A 23 19.33 1.48 18.54
N CYS A 24 18.32 2.26 18.13
CA CYS A 24 17.85 3.43 18.85
C CYS A 24 16.32 3.55 18.76
N GLU A 25 15.76 4.38 19.63
CA GLU A 25 14.29 4.56 19.73
C GLU A 25 13.80 5.74 18.87
N THR A 26 14.72 6.49 18.28
CA THR A 26 14.43 7.69 17.49
C THR A 26 15.05 7.62 16.10
N SER A 27 14.51 8.35 15.14
CA SER A 27 15.01 8.44 13.76
C SER A 27 16.39 9.14 13.66
N ILE A 28 16.86 9.71 14.77
CA ILE A 28 18.21 10.27 14.90
C ILE A 28 18.93 9.49 16.00
N CYS A 29 20.07 8.93 15.68
CA CYS A 29 20.86 8.17 16.65
C CYS A 29 21.37 9.08 17.79
N PRO A 30 21.05 8.79 19.05
CA PRO A 30 21.47 9.63 20.18
C PRO A 30 23.00 9.60 20.40
N SER A 31 23.69 8.57 19.89
CA SER A 31 25.15 8.43 20.07
C SER A 31 25.98 9.16 19.04
N CYS A 32 25.51 9.27 17.78
CA CYS A 32 26.31 9.89 16.71
C CYS A 32 25.60 11.03 15.97
N GLY A 33 24.34 11.31 16.28
CA GLY A 33 23.52 12.29 15.57
C GLY A 33 23.20 11.92 14.12
N GLY A 34 23.62 10.75 13.65
CA GLY A 34 23.32 10.25 12.31
C GLY A 34 21.89 9.71 12.21
N ARG A 35 21.38 9.65 10.98
CA ARG A 35 20.06 9.12 10.71
C ARG A 35 19.97 7.63 11.02
N ALA A 36 18.86 7.25 11.57
CA ALA A 36 18.51 5.86 11.82
C ALA A 36 17.21 5.50 11.08
N ASP A 37 17.21 4.36 10.38
CA ASP A 37 16.03 3.87 9.67
C ASP A 37 15.18 3.00 10.60
N ALA A 38 13.88 3.21 10.52
CA ALA A 38 12.92 2.41 11.27
C ALA A 38 13.04 0.93 10.90
N ILE A 39 13.23 0.09 11.92
CA ILE A 39 13.08 -1.36 11.78
C ILE A 39 11.77 -1.71 12.44
N SER A 40 10.92 -2.33 11.67
CA SER A 40 9.76 -3.02 12.20
C SER A 40 10.11 -4.49 12.41
N GLU A 41 9.66 -5.06 13.51
CA GLU A 41 9.73 -6.49 13.78
C GLU A 41 8.31 -6.96 14.04
N ILE A 42 7.87 -7.94 13.26
CA ILE A 42 6.60 -8.63 13.46
C ILE A 42 6.90 -10.01 14.01
N PHE A 43 6.12 -10.42 15.00
CA PHE A 43 6.27 -11.70 15.65
C PHE A 43 5.13 -12.64 15.26
N TRP A 44 5.35 -13.92 15.38
CA TRP A 44 4.36 -14.97 15.18
C TRP A 44 3.91 -15.50 16.53
N CYS A 45 2.64 -15.43 16.84
CA CYS A 45 2.06 -16.07 18.00
C CYS A 45 1.77 -17.55 17.69
N PRO A 46 2.44 -18.51 18.34
CA PRO A 46 2.26 -19.93 18.03
C PRO A 46 0.90 -20.48 18.46
N GLU A 47 0.29 -19.91 19.48
CA GLU A 47 -1.03 -20.33 20.00
C GLU A 47 -2.18 -19.74 19.18
N CYS A 48 -2.17 -18.43 18.97
CA CYS A 48 -3.21 -17.76 18.17
C CYS A 48 -3.03 -17.96 16.67
N GLN A 49 -1.86 -18.43 16.21
CA GLN A 49 -1.50 -18.66 14.80
C GLN A 49 -1.67 -17.44 13.91
N VAL A 50 -1.30 -16.27 14.40
CA VAL A 50 -1.34 -15.00 13.67
C VAL A 50 -0.10 -14.16 13.94
N PRO A 51 0.26 -13.24 13.02
CA PRO A 51 1.26 -12.23 13.29
C PRO A 51 0.79 -11.25 14.36
N ILE A 52 1.71 -10.86 15.23
CA ILE A 52 1.48 -9.88 16.29
C ILE A 52 2.55 -8.80 16.26
N TYR A 53 2.18 -7.58 16.62
CA TYR A 53 3.11 -6.45 16.69
C TYR A 53 3.96 -6.49 17.96
N GLU A 54 3.32 -6.74 19.10
CA GLU A 54 4.00 -6.85 20.39
C GLU A 54 4.68 -8.22 20.52
N LYS A 55 5.80 -8.28 21.23
CA LYS A 55 6.55 -9.52 21.43
C LYS A 55 5.76 -10.56 22.22
N THR A 56 4.93 -10.13 23.16
CA THR A 56 4.03 -10.97 23.94
C THR A 56 2.60 -10.81 23.42
N CYS A 57 1.95 -11.91 23.10
CA CYS A 57 0.58 -11.89 22.61
C CYS A 57 -0.39 -11.40 23.71
N PRO A 58 -1.16 -10.32 23.49
CA PRO A 58 -2.06 -9.80 24.51
C PRO A 58 -3.28 -10.70 24.78
N VAL A 59 -3.57 -11.65 23.88
CA VAL A 59 -4.72 -12.57 24.02
C VAL A 59 -4.36 -13.83 24.80
N CYS A 60 -3.26 -14.51 24.44
CA CYS A 60 -2.88 -15.77 25.09
C CYS A 60 -1.69 -15.66 26.04
N GLY A 61 -1.02 -14.50 26.12
CA GLY A 61 0.14 -14.28 27.00
C GLY A 61 1.43 -14.93 26.54
N GLN A 62 1.44 -15.67 25.41
CA GLN A 62 2.65 -16.34 24.93
C GLN A 62 3.61 -15.40 24.24
N GLU A 63 4.91 -15.70 24.37
CA GLU A 63 5.96 -14.97 23.66
C GLU A 63 5.98 -15.36 22.18
N GLY A 64 5.86 -14.36 21.31
CA GLY A 64 5.93 -14.50 19.87
C GLY A 64 7.36 -14.78 19.37
N LYS A 65 7.46 -15.57 18.32
CA LYS A 65 8.72 -15.82 17.61
C LYS A 65 8.89 -14.78 16.50
N LYS A 66 10.08 -14.20 16.32
CA LYS A 66 10.35 -13.27 15.24
C LYS A 66 9.96 -13.88 13.88
N LEU A 67 9.11 -13.19 13.13
CA LEU A 67 8.61 -13.64 11.83
C LEU A 67 9.32 -12.92 10.69
N THR A 68 9.14 -11.60 10.60
CA THR A 68 9.67 -10.76 9.51
C THR A 68 9.65 -9.29 9.92
N SER A 69 10.12 -8.40 9.03
CA SER A 69 10.08 -6.95 9.27
C SER A 69 8.73 -6.31 8.95
N ASP A 70 7.94 -6.89 8.02
CA ASP A 70 6.60 -6.44 7.66
C ASP A 70 5.83 -7.60 7.03
N VAL A 71 4.51 -7.62 7.14
CA VAL A 71 3.69 -8.72 6.64
C VAL A 71 2.28 -8.24 6.30
N ARG A 72 1.67 -8.90 5.31
CA ARG A 72 0.28 -8.72 4.92
C ARG A 72 -0.48 -10.05 4.88
N PRO A 73 -1.79 -10.05 5.03
CA PRO A 73 -2.60 -11.25 4.84
C PRO A 73 -2.51 -11.74 3.40
N VAL A 74 -2.62 -13.05 3.23
CA VAL A 74 -2.80 -13.72 1.93
C VAL A 74 -4.26 -14.13 1.83
N PHE A 75 -5.00 -13.44 0.96
CA PHE A 75 -6.42 -13.73 0.75
C PHE A 75 -6.62 -15.09 0.08
N PRO A 76 -7.78 -15.71 0.22
CA PRO A 76 -8.05 -17.03 -0.35
C PRO A 76 -7.78 -17.15 -1.84
N GLU A 77 -7.99 -16.09 -2.62
CA GLU A 77 -7.71 -16.07 -4.06
C GLU A 77 -6.20 -16.17 -4.35
N GLU A 78 -5.39 -15.39 -3.65
CA GLU A 78 -3.92 -15.45 -3.75
C GLU A 78 -3.39 -16.79 -3.21
N ARG A 79 -3.95 -17.29 -2.12
CA ARG A 79 -3.60 -18.59 -1.54
C ARG A 79 -3.80 -19.70 -2.56
N LEU A 80 -4.99 -19.78 -3.19
CA LEU A 80 -5.28 -20.79 -4.20
C LEU A 80 -4.30 -20.72 -5.38
N LEU A 81 -3.99 -19.52 -5.86
CA LEU A 81 -3.00 -19.35 -6.92
C LEU A 81 -1.61 -19.85 -6.49
N LEU A 82 -1.17 -19.53 -5.26
CA LEU A 82 0.08 -20.03 -4.70
C LEU A 82 0.11 -21.55 -4.63
N GLU A 83 -0.97 -22.17 -4.18
CA GLU A 83 -1.13 -23.62 -4.08
C GLU A 83 -1.06 -24.31 -5.45
N ILE A 84 -1.70 -23.72 -6.48
CA ILE A 84 -1.63 -24.19 -7.87
C ILE A 84 -0.17 -24.12 -8.39
N ILE A 85 0.51 -23.00 -8.15
CA ILE A 85 1.93 -22.84 -8.52
C ILE A 85 2.82 -23.90 -7.85
N LEU A 86 2.50 -24.28 -6.63
CA LEU A 86 3.20 -25.30 -5.84
C LEU A 86 2.72 -26.73 -6.17
N GLU A 87 1.77 -26.89 -7.11
CA GLU A 87 1.20 -28.19 -7.52
C GLU A 87 0.48 -28.92 -6.35
N LYS A 88 -0.12 -28.14 -5.44
CA LYS A 88 -0.83 -28.63 -4.24
C LYS A 88 -2.12 -27.83 -3.99
N PRO A 89 -3.11 -27.85 -4.90
CA PRO A 89 -4.37 -27.13 -4.71
C PRO A 89 -5.04 -27.47 -3.38
N PHE A 90 -5.55 -26.46 -2.68
CA PHE A 90 -6.23 -26.54 -1.37
C PHE A 90 -5.37 -27.05 -0.20
N ALA A 91 -4.02 -27.15 -0.37
CA ALA A 91 -3.13 -27.66 0.69
C ALA A 91 -3.09 -26.76 1.93
N PHE A 92 -3.34 -25.45 1.77
CA PHE A 92 -3.26 -24.44 2.84
C PHE A 92 -4.65 -23.88 3.23
N GLU A 93 -5.72 -24.54 2.84
CA GLU A 93 -7.09 -24.06 3.10
C GLU A 93 -7.39 -23.87 4.60
N LYS A 94 -6.77 -24.69 5.45
CA LYS A 94 -6.88 -24.65 6.91
C LYS A 94 -5.60 -24.17 7.59
N ASP A 95 -4.81 -23.36 6.88
CA ASP A 95 -3.56 -22.81 7.38
C ASP A 95 -3.58 -21.28 7.39
N SER A 96 -2.88 -20.69 8.33
CA SER A 96 -2.69 -19.25 8.42
C SER A 96 -1.55 -18.82 7.48
N VAL A 97 -1.92 -18.19 6.35
CA VAL A 97 -0.98 -17.83 5.28
C VAL A 97 -0.75 -16.33 5.23
N TRP A 98 0.52 -15.93 5.22
CA TRP A 98 0.95 -14.53 5.23
C TRP A 98 2.08 -14.29 4.23
N ASN A 99 2.15 -13.06 3.71
CA ASN A 99 3.19 -12.65 2.77
C ASN A 99 4.01 -11.51 3.37
N GLY A 100 5.31 -11.73 3.49
CA GLY A 100 6.27 -10.73 3.95
C GLY A 100 7.00 -10.05 2.80
N ASN A 101 7.93 -9.15 3.15
CA ASN A 101 8.73 -8.42 2.18
C ASN A 101 9.43 -9.35 1.17
N GLY A 102 9.44 -8.95 -0.12
CA GLY A 102 10.09 -9.71 -1.19
C GLY A 102 9.33 -10.97 -1.62
N ASN A 103 8.02 -11.02 -1.40
CA ASN A 103 7.16 -12.18 -1.66
C ASN A 103 7.61 -13.44 -0.92
N ASN A 104 7.99 -13.28 0.34
CA ASN A 104 8.27 -14.40 1.24
C ASN A 104 6.96 -14.86 1.86
N TYR A 105 6.48 -16.04 1.48
CA TYR A 105 5.28 -16.62 2.07
C TYR A 105 5.59 -17.42 3.34
N PHE A 106 4.71 -17.26 4.31
CA PHE A 106 4.74 -17.96 5.59
C PHE A 106 3.43 -18.74 5.76
N VAL A 107 3.55 -20.01 6.12
CA VAL A 107 2.42 -20.88 6.46
C VAL A 107 2.60 -21.29 7.92
N ASN A 108 1.65 -20.96 8.77
CA ASN A 108 1.72 -21.20 10.23
C ASN A 108 3.04 -20.71 10.85
N GLY A 109 3.47 -19.50 10.45
CA GLY A 109 4.70 -18.88 10.94
C GLY A 109 6.00 -19.43 10.37
N LYS A 110 5.96 -20.41 9.47
CA LYS A 110 7.13 -20.99 8.82
C LYS A 110 7.24 -20.52 7.37
N LYS A 111 8.42 -20.02 6.98
CA LYS A 111 8.68 -19.64 5.61
C LYS A 111 8.66 -20.86 4.69
N ILE A 112 7.90 -20.78 3.60
CA ILE A 112 7.88 -21.82 2.56
C ILE A 112 8.86 -21.51 1.45
N LYS A 113 9.26 -22.56 0.71
CA LYS A 113 10.14 -22.43 -0.47
C LYS A 113 9.31 -21.94 -1.66
N PHE A 114 9.43 -20.66 -1.97
CA PHE A 114 8.82 -20.01 -3.12
C PHE A 114 9.76 -18.95 -3.67
N SER A 115 9.88 -18.85 -5.00
CA SER A 115 10.67 -17.83 -5.65
C SER A 115 9.97 -17.31 -6.92
N VAL A 116 9.84 -16.00 -7.02
CA VAL A 116 9.30 -15.34 -8.23
C VAL A 116 10.17 -15.62 -9.47
N LYS A 117 11.45 -15.93 -9.29
CA LYS A 117 12.36 -16.27 -10.41
C LYS A 117 11.95 -17.58 -11.09
N ASP A 118 11.42 -18.53 -10.32
CA ASP A 118 11.02 -19.85 -10.83
C ASP A 118 9.76 -19.78 -11.71
N LEU A 119 8.99 -18.68 -11.61
CA LEU A 119 7.78 -18.46 -12.40
C LEU A 119 8.04 -18.25 -13.89
N LYS A 120 9.26 -17.86 -14.28
CA LYS A 120 9.61 -17.66 -15.70
C LYS A 120 9.47 -18.91 -16.55
N ASN A 121 9.60 -20.08 -15.92
CA ASN A 121 9.56 -21.38 -16.58
C ASN A 121 8.21 -22.10 -16.39
N LYS A 122 7.24 -21.49 -15.73
CA LYS A 122 5.91 -22.07 -15.51
C LYS A 122 4.98 -21.74 -16.69
N ASP A 123 4.15 -22.72 -17.06
CA ASP A 123 3.09 -22.53 -18.06
C ASP A 123 1.96 -21.68 -17.46
N THR A 124 1.93 -20.41 -17.84
CA THR A 124 0.95 -19.44 -17.34
C THR A 124 -0.47 -19.74 -17.82
N ASP A 125 -0.64 -20.36 -18.99
CA ASP A 125 -1.95 -20.68 -19.54
C ASP A 125 -2.57 -21.88 -18.82
N ALA A 126 -1.76 -22.90 -18.54
CA ALA A 126 -2.18 -24.04 -17.72
C ALA A 126 -2.57 -23.60 -16.30
N ILE A 127 -1.75 -22.74 -15.67
CA ILE A 127 -2.04 -22.20 -14.32
C ILE A 127 -3.33 -21.38 -14.33
N ARG A 128 -3.52 -20.50 -15.33
CA ARG A 128 -4.75 -19.69 -15.46
C ARG A 128 -5.98 -20.58 -15.60
N LYS A 129 -5.92 -21.58 -16.50
CA LYS A 129 -7.02 -22.51 -16.71
C LYS A 129 -7.38 -23.26 -15.42
N GLN A 130 -6.39 -23.80 -14.73
CA GLN A 130 -6.59 -24.50 -13.46
C GLN A 130 -7.17 -23.57 -12.38
N TYR A 131 -6.69 -22.32 -12.30
CA TYR A 131 -7.23 -21.34 -11.36
C TYR A 131 -8.71 -21.05 -11.64
N GLU A 132 -9.09 -20.83 -12.91
CA GLU A 132 -10.48 -20.58 -13.29
C GLU A 132 -11.40 -21.78 -12.97
N GLU A 133 -10.92 -23.01 -13.13
CA GLU A 133 -11.66 -24.24 -12.82
C GLU A 133 -11.87 -24.42 -11.30
N LEU A 134 -10.89 -24.02 -10.48
CA LEU A 134 -10.90 -24.29 -9.05
C LEU A 134 -11.41 -23.12 -8.18
N LYS A 135 -11.38 -21.88 -8.67
CA LYS A 135 -11.72 -20.69 -7.87
C LYS A 135 -13.10 -20.73 -7.22
N ALA A 136 -14.10 -21.39 -7.86
CA ALA A 136 -15.44 -21.51 -7.30
C ALA A 136 -15.52 -22.44 -6.08
N GLN A 137 -14.51 -23.30 -5.86
CA GLN A 137 -14.44 -24.24 -4.73
C GLN A 137 -13.69 -23.61 -3.54
N ASN A 138 -13.13 -22.40 -3.72
CA ASN A 138 -12.32 -21.75 -2.72
C ASN A 138 -13.18 -21.28 -1.54
N THR A 139 -12.70 -21.47 -0.31
CA THR A 139 -13.45 -21.13 0.91
C THR A 139 -12.77 -20.00 1.66
N TYR A 140 -13.59 -19.24 2.41
CA TYR A 140 -13.16 -18.07 3.19
C TYR A 140 -13.21 -18.29 4.69
N GLN A 141 -13.98 -19.29 5.15
CA GLN A 141 -14.28 -19.44 6.57
C GLN A 141 -13.04 -19.43 7.46
N TYR A 142 -12.03 -20.25 7.17
CA TYR A 142 -10.83 -20.31 7.98
C TYR A 142 -10.02 -18.99 7.93
N PHE A 143 -9.99 -18.35 6.76
CA PHE A 143 -9.35 -17.05 6.60
C PHE A 143 -10.04 -15.99 7.48
N GLU A 144 -11.36 -15.93 7.47
CA GLU A 144 -12.14 -14.99 8.29
C GLU A 144 -11.88 -15.20 9.79
N GLU A 145 -11.91 -16.44 10.26
CA GLU A 145 -11.55 -16.78 11.64
C GLU A 145 -10.13 -16.33 12.01
N GLN A 146 -9.16 -16.48 11.10
CA GLN A 146 -7.79 -16.01 11.32
C GLN A 146 -7.70 -14.48 11.34
N MET A 147 -8.46 -13.78 10.50
CA MET A 147 -8.48 -12.31 10.51
C MET A 147 -9.13 -11.76 11.79
N GLU A 148 -10.16 -12.39 12.32
CA GLU A 148 -10.73 -12.05 13.63
C GLU A 148 -9.68 -12.18 14.74
N ARG A 149 -8.93 -13.30 14.79
CA ARG A 149 -7.83 -13.50 15.76
C ARG A 149 -6.73 -12.46 15.58
N PHE A 150 -6.35 -12.16 14.34
CA PHE A 150 -5.36 -11.14 14.03
C PHE A 150 -5.78 -9.76 14.56
N ILE A 151 -7.04 -9.36 14.36
CA ILE A 151 -7.60 -8.12 14.88
C ILE A 151 -7.55 -8.08 16.41
N LEU A 152 -8.00 -9.15 17.07
CA LEU A 152 -8.01 -9.24 18.54
C LEU A 152 -6.61 -9.14 19.13
N CYS A 153 -5.64 -9.88 18.57
CA CYS A 153 -4.26 -9.87 19.04
C CYS A 153 -3.54 -8.53 18.83
N ASN A 154 -4.05 -7.67 17.95
CA ASN A 154 -3.40 -6.40 17.59
C ASN A 154 -4.27 -5.16 17.89
N LYS A 155 -5.33 -5.30 18.69
CA LYS A 155 -6.29 -4.24 19.00
C LYS A 155 -5.63 -3.01 19.63
N GLU A 156 -4.68 -3.20 20.53
CA GLU A 156 -3.96 -2.09 21.18
C GLU A 156 -3.10 -1.33 20.18
N ARG A 157 -2.41 -2.04 19.29
CA ARG A 157 -1.67 -1.41 18.17
C ARG A 157 -2.59 -0.59 17.31
N TYR A 158 -3.74 -1.14 16.90
CA TYR A 158 -4.76 -0.43 16.11
C TYR A 158 -5.19 0.88 16.79
N ASN A 159 -5.61 0.81 18.05
CA ASN A 159 -6.07 1.98 18.78
C ASN A 159 -5.00 3.07 18.84
N ARG A 160 -3.77 2.70 19.16
CA ARG A 160 -2.64 3.62 19.28
C ARG A 160 -2.34 4.36 17.97
N ILE A 161 -2.22 3.64 16.84
CA ILE A 161 -1.88 4.26 15.56
C ILE A 161 -3.03 5.09 14.99
N VAL A 162 -4.28 4.68 15.21
CA VAL A 162 -5.46 5.40 14.75
C VAL A 162 -5.66 6.71 15.51
N GLU A 163 -5.57 6.70 16.84
CA GLU A 163 -5.70 7.90 17.64
C GLU A 163 -4.56 8.88 17.40
N GLU A 164 -3.33 8.39 17.21
CA GLU A 164 -2.18 9.22 16.80
C GLU A 164 -2.44 9.90 15.45
N ALA A 165 -2.84 9.14 14.43
CA ALA A 165 -3.11 9.66 13.10
C ALA A 165 -4.28 10.67 13.09
N LYS A 166 -5.36 10.38 13.80
CA LYS A 166 -6.49 11.31 13.94
C LYS A 166 -6.10 12.59 14.68
N GLY A 167 -5.35 12.48 15.77
CA GLY A 167 -4.83 13.63 16.51
C GLY A 167 -3.98 14.52 15.62
N TYR A 168 -3.07 13.92 14.84
CA TYR A 168 -2.27 14.61 13.87
C TYR A 168 -3.11 15.32 12.78
N ILE A 169 -4.09 14.60 12.18
CA ILE A 169 -4.98 15.21 11.18
C ILE A 169 -5.69 16.44 11.76
N ARG A 170 -6.26 16.35 12.97
CA ARG A 170 -6.94 17.48 13.61
C ARG A 170 -5.99 18.66 13.81
N SER A 171 -4.77 18.42 14.28
CA SER A 171 -3.78 19.48 14.53
C SER A 171 -3.39 20.24 13.26
N VAL A 172 -3.15 19.52 12.15
CA VAL A 172 -2.74 20.17 10.89
C VAL A 172 -3.88 20.87 10.16
N THR A 173 -5.14 20.55 10.52
CA THR A 173 -6.33 21.14 9.90
C THR A 173 -6.94 22.30 10.68
N GLU A 174 -6.46 22.59 11.87
CA GLU A 174 -7.03 23.58 12.78
C GLU A 174 -7.29 24.96 12.14
N ASN A 175 -6.38 25.38 11.25
CA ASN A 175 -6.46 26.69 10.58
C ASN A 175 -6.92 26.60 9.11
N PHE A 176 -7.52 25.48 8.68
CA PHE A 176 -7.99 25.28 7.33
C PHE A 176 -9.51 25.09 7.26
N ASN A 177 -10.15 25.69 6.26
CA ASN A 177 -11.51 25.33 5.92
C ASN A 177 -11.55 24.03 5.11
N ILE A 178 -12.66 23.30 5.21
CA ILE A 178 -12.85 22.04 4.43
C ILE A 178 -12.68 22.27 2.92
N THR A 179 -13.03 23.46 2.43
CA THR A 179 -12.89 23.86 1.02
C THR A 179 -11.45 24.14 0.59
N ASP A 180 -10.50 24.19 1.52
CA ASP A 180 -9.09 24.44 1.28
C ASP A 180 -8.26 23.14 1.34
N MET A 181 -8.96 22.02 1.50
CA MET A 181 -8.36 20.71 1.69
C MET A 181 -8.83 19.70 0.65
N PHE A 182 -8.00 18.72 0.35
CA PHE A 182 -8.43 17.52 -0.39
C PHE A 182 -7.58 16.30 -0.07
N VAL A 183 -8.12 15.13 -0.37
CA VAL A 183 -7.43 13.84 -0.30
C VAL A 183 -7.00 13.43 -1.71
N SER A 184 -5.72 13.13 -1.90
CA SER A 184 -5.21 12.51 -3.13
C SER A 184 -5.57 11.03 -3.11
N PHE A 185 -6.61 10.67 -3.86
CA PHE A 185 -7.18 9.33 -3.89
C PHE A 185 -6.70 8.58 -5.14
N SER A 186 -6.04 7.44 -4.96
CA SER A 186 -5.52 6.64 -6.08
C SER A 186 -6.25 5.30 -6.28
N GLY A 187 -7.24 4.98 -5.44
CA GLY A 187 -7.89 3.68 -5.42
C GLY A 187 -7.01 2.55 -4.86
N GLY A 188 -5.83 2.88 -4.34
CA GLY A 188 -4.97 1.93 -3.63
C GLY A 188 -5.22 1.92 -2.12
N LYS A 189 -4.85 0.84 -1.42
CA LYS A 189 -5.10 0.62 0.01
C LYS A 189 -4.66 1.79 0.90
N ASP A 190 -3.50 2.37 0.63
CA ASP A 190 -2.93 3.46 1.45
C ASP A 190 -3.76 4.75 1.30
N SER A 191 -4.20 5.09 0.08
CA SER A 191 -5.09 6.24 -0.14
C SER A 191 -6.50 6.01 0.39
N THR A 192 -6.97 4.77 0.39
CA THR A 192 -8.26 4.37 0.99
C THR A 192 -8.24 4.57 2.50
N VAL A 193 -7.21 4.06 3.18
CA VAL A 193 -7.02 4.26 4.63
C VAL A 193 -6.89 5.75 4.98
N THR A 194 -6.13 6.51 4.19
CA THR A 194 -5.99 7.96 4.40
C THR A 194 -7.33 8.69 4.23
N ALA A 195 -8.12 8.34 3.21
CA ALA A 195 -9.43 8.92 2.96
C ALA A 195 -10.40 8.68 4.14
N ASP A 196 -10.46 7.45 4.64
CA ASP A 196 -11.31 7.10 5.77
C ASP A 196 -10.84 7.75 7.08
N LEU A 197 -9.53 7.74 7.37
CA LEU A 197 -8.95 8.41 8.54
C LEU A 197 -9.26 9.91 8.56
N VAL A 198 -9.09 10.60 7.43
CA VAL A 198 -9.35 12.03 7.33
C VAL A 198 -10.84 12.32 7.53
N THR A 199 -11.71 11.55 6.87
CA THR A 199 -13.18 11.69 7.03
C THR A 199 -13.60 11.49 8.48
N ARG A 200 -13.08 10.46 9.15
CA ARG A 200 -13.38 10.16 10.56
C ARG A 200 -12.78 11.19 11.52
N ALA A 201 -11.54 11.65 11.28
CA ALA A 201 -10.88 12.63 12.15
C ALA A 201 -11.59 13.98 12.14
N LEU A 202 -12.07 14.41 10.96
CA LEU A 202 -12.80 15.67 10.77
C LEU A 202 -14.30 15.53 11.02
N SER A 203 -14.82 14.31 11.16
CA SER A 203 -16.26 14.01 11.21
C SER A 203 -17.03 14.68 10.07
N ASN A 204 -16.39 14.81 8.91
CA ASN A 204 -16.95 15.51 7.75
C ASN A 204 -16.68 14.75 6.45
N PRO A 205 -17.70 14.14 5.82
CA PRO A 205 -17.55 13.41 4.56
C PRO A 205 -17.43 14.33 3.33
N GLN A 206 -17.61 15.64 3.46
CA GLN A 206 -17.61 16.57 2.33
C GLN A 206 -16.21 17.00 1.87
N ILE A 207 -15.15 16.44 2.44
CA ILE A 207 -13.80 16.71 1.96
C ILE A 207 -13.63 16.21 0.51
N MET A 208 -13.08 17.08 -0.33
CA MET A 208 -12.84 16.76 -1.74
C MET A 208 -11.84 15.61 -1.90
N HIS A 209 -12.14 14.66 -2.78
CA HIS A 209 -11.21 13.62 -3.22
C HIS A 209 -10.84 13.82 -4.69
N ILE A 210 -9.56 13.73 -5.03
CA ILE A 210 -9.08 13.86 -6.40
C ILE A 210 -8.43 12.55 -6.82
N PHE A 211 -9.05 11.87 -7.80
CA PHE A 211 -8.55 10.65 -8.43
C PHE A 211 -7.76 11.01 -9.70
N GLY A 212 -6.48 10.63 -9.73
CA GLY A 212 -5.64 10.81 -10.93
C GLY A 212 -5.86 9.65 -11.89
N ASP A 213 -6.71 9.84 -12.88
CA ASP A 213 -7.05 8.84 -13.89
C ASP A 213 -6.04 8.90 -15.05
N THR A 214 -5.15 7.93 -15.10
CA THR A 214 -4.15 7.80 -16.18
C THR A 214 -4.68 7.10 -17.42
N THR A 215 -5.91 6.60 -17.41
CA THR A 215 -6.51 5.69 -18.41
C THR A 215 -5.87 4.29 -18.48
N LEU A 216 -4.84 4.06 -17.68
CA LEU A 216 -4.05 2.82 -17.64
C LEU A 216 -4.14 2.11 -16.28
N GLU A 217 -5.04 2.55 -15.40
CA GLU A 217 -5.24 1.91 -14.11
C GLU A 217 -5.75 0.47 -14.28
N PHE A 218 -5.51 -0.36 -13.30
CA PHE A 218 -6.08 -1.71 -13.27
C PHE A 218 -7.60 -1.65 -13.42
N PRO A 219 -8.26 -2.58 -14.14
CA PRO A 219 -9.73 -2.67 -14.21
C PRO A 219 -10.37 -2.65 -12.82
N TYR A 220 -9.83 -3.43 -11.88
CA TYR A 220 -10.23 -3.46 -10.47
C TYR A 220 -10.18 -2.08 -9.77
N THR A 221 -9.30 -1.17 -10.24
CA THR A 221 -9.23 0.18 -9.69
C THR A 221 -10.43 1.02 -10.12
N TYR A 222 -10.87 0.90 -11.37
CA TYR A 222 -12.08 1.57 -11.84
C TYR A 222 -13.32 1.05 -11.14
N GLU A 223 -13.45 -0.26 -10.99
CA GLU A 223 -14.54 -0.91 -10.28
C GLU A 223 -14.59 -0.44 -8.81
N TYR A 224 -13.45 -0.42 -8.14
CA TYR A 224 -13.35 0.05 -6.77
C TYR A 224 -13.70 1.55 -6.64
N VAL A 225 -13.22 2.41 -7.54
CA VAL A 225 -13.56 3.85 -7.54
C VAL A 225 -15.07 4.06 -7.73
N GLN A 226 -15.73 3.23 -8.54
CA GLN A 226 -17.19 3.29 -8.70
C GLN A 226 -17.90 2.83 -7.42
N ARG A 227 -17.47 1.72 -6.79
CA ARG A 227 -18.02 1.28 -5.49
C ARG A 227 -17.81 2.34 -4.42
N PHE A 228 -16.64 2.97 -4.37
CA PHE A 228 -16.36 4.05 -3.43
C PHE A 228 -17.35 5.20 -3.58
N LYS A 229 -17.62 5.64 -4.81
CA LYS A 229 -18.62 6.70 -5.08
C LYS A 229 -20.02 6.30 -4.62
N MET A 230 -20.43 5.06 -4.89
CA MET A 230 -21.75 4.57 -4.48
C MET A 230 -21.89 4.47 -2.96
N ASN A 231 -20.84 4.00 -2.29
CA ASN A 231 -20.84 3.81 -0.83
C ASN A 231 -20.64 5.11 -0.06
N HIS A 232 -20.09 6.17 -0.70
CA HIS A 232 -19.80 7.47 -0.10
C HIS A 232 -20.49 8.63 -0.86
N PRO A 233 -21.83 8.65 -0.98
CA PRO A 233 -22.54 9.62 -1.83
C PRO A 233 -22.38 11.07 -1.37
N LYS A 234 -21.99 11.30 -0.11
CA LYS A 234 -21.74 12.63 0.44
C LYS A 234 -20.30 13.11 0.23
N THR A 235 -19.41 12.25 -0.26
CA THR A 235 -18.00 12.56 -0.47
C THR A 235 -17.76 12.96 -1.91
N PRO A 236 -17.41 14.23 -2.21
CA PRO A 236 -17.12 14.65 -3.56
C PRO A 236 -15.83 13.99 -4.08
N LEU A 237 -15.93 13.19 -5.13
CA LEU A 237 -14.80 12.58 -5.81
C LEU A 237 -14.79 12.97 -7.27
N ILE A 238 -13.71 13.61 -7.70
CA ILE A 238 -13.51 14.04 -9.08
C ILE A 238 -12.32 13.31 -9.70
N SER A 239 -12.42 13.04 -11.01
CA SER A 239 -11.31 12.46 -11.78
C SER A 239 -10.54 13.56 -12.52
N ALA A 240 -9.21 13.48 -12.44
CA ALA A 240 -8.28 14.30 -13.21
C ALA A 240 -7.68 13.43 -14.32
N ARG A 241 -8.18 13.60 -15.56
CA ARG A 241 -7.80 12.82 -16.74
C ARG A 241 -7.27 13.72 -17.84
N ASN A 242 -6.26 13.26 -18.57
CA ASN A 242 -5.83 13.90 -19.81
C ASN A 242 -6.87 13.58 -20.91
N LYS A 243 -7.38 14.64 -21.56
CA LYS A 243 -8.36 14.55 -22.66
C LYS A 243 -7.77 14.90 -24.03
N GLU A 244 -6.51 15.34 -24.06
CA GLU A 244 -5.88 15.87 -25.25
C GLU A 244 -5.21 14.79 -26.10
N LYS A 245 -4.56 13.83 -25.45
CA LYS A 245 -3.87 12.71 -26.11
C LYS A 245 -4.00 11.43 -25.29
N ASP A 246 -4.09 10.30 -25.95
CA ASP A 246 -4.05 9.01 -25.31
C ASP A 246 -2.62 8.47 -25.19
N PHE A 247 -2.50 7.35 -24.49
CA PHE A 247 -1.20 6.73 -24.21
C PHE A 247 -0.56 6.14 -25.47
N GLU A 248 -1.35 5.50 -26.34
CA GLU A 248 -0.86 4.83 -27.55
C GLU A 248 -0.35 5.86 -28.55
N GLU A 249 -1.05 6.97 -28.73
CA GLU A 249 -0.60 8.11 -29.57
C GLU A 249 0.75 8.65 -29.10
N LEU A 250 0.90 8.81 -27.78
CA LEU A 250 2.16 9.31 -27.23
C LEU A 250 3.29 8.28 -27.31
N CYS A 251 3.00 6.99 -27.19
CA CYS A 251 4.00 5.93 -27.41
C CYS A 251 4.52 5.96 -28.86
N LYS A 252 3.66 6.24 -29.84
CA LYS A 252 4.06 6.38 -31.26
C LYS A 252 4.95 7.60 -31.51
N LEU A 253 4.72 8.69 -30.76
CA LEU A 253 5.45 9.95 -30.92
C LEU A 253 6.81 9.96 -30.20
N VAL A 254 6.86 9.49 -28.96
CA VAL A 254 8.03 9.62 -28.06
C VAL A 254 8.64 8.29 -27.64
N GLY A 255 8.08 7.19 -28.10
CA GLY A 255 8.45 5.83 -27.70
C GLY A 255 7.79 5.39 -26.39
N PRO A 256 7.80 4.07 -26.09
CA PRO A 256 7.21 3.55 -24.86
C PRO A 256 7.98 4.02 -23.62
N PRO A 257 7.28 4.22 -22.47
CA PRO A 257 7.96 4.62 -21.24
C PRO A 257 8.86 3.51 -20.71
N SER A 258 9.92 3.91 -20.02
CA SER A 258 10.86 3.00 -19.37
C SER A 258 10.98 3.29 -17.87
N ARG A 259 11.76 2.48 -17.13
CA ARG A 259 12.02 2.71 -15.70
C ARG A 259 12.68 4.06 -15.42
N VAL A 260 13.51 4.55 -16.34
CA VAL A 260 14.21 5.85 -16.24
C VAL A 260 13.41 6.98 -16.89
N MET A 261 12.72 6.73 -18.02
CA MET A 261 11.98 7.74 -18.76
C MET A 261 10.47 7.56 -18.55
N ARG A 262 9.95 8.20 -17.52
CA ARG A 262 8.55 8.06 -17.05
C ARG A 262 7.70 9.26 -17.48
N TRP A 263 7.75 9.63 -18.75
CA TRP A 263 6.94 10.73 -19.29
C TRP A 263 5.45 10.55 -19.04
N CYS A 264 4.96 9.30 -19.04
CA CYS A 264 3.57 8.96 -18.74
C CYS A 264 3.10 9.46 -17.37
N CYS A 265 3.94 9.32 -16.33
CA CYS A 265 3.60 9.84 -15.00
C CYS A 265 3.47 11.36 -14.99
N THR A 266 4.31 12.06 -15.77
CA THR A 266 4.27 13.52 -15.86
C THR A 266 3.02 13.99 -16.61
N ILE A 267 2.71 13.38 -17.74
CA ILE A 267 1.62 13.80 -18.62
C ILE A 267 0.26 13.36 -18.07
N PHE A 268 0.10 12.09 -17.72
CA PHE A 268 -1.21 11.53 -17.38
C PHE A 268 -1.56 11.60 -15.89
N LYS A 269 -0.58 11.68 -14.99
CA LYS A 269 -0.84 11.73 -13.56
C LYS A 269 -0.55 13.11 -12.98
N THR A 270 0.71 13.50 -12.92
CA THR A 270 1.10 14.72 -12.19
C THR A 270 0.57 15.98 -12.87
N GLY A 271 0.68 16.08 -14.20
CA GLY A 271 0.25 17.25 -14.95
C GLY A 271 -1.26 17.45 -14.93
N THR A 272 -2.03 16.35 -15.05
CA THR A 272 -3.50 16.41 -15.00
C THR A 272 -4.00 16.81 -13.61
N ILE A 273 -3.43 16.23 -12.55
CA ILE A 273 -3.76 16.60 -11.17
C ILE A 273 -3.41 18.07 -10.93
N GLN A 274 -2.24 18.55 -11.38
CA GLN A 274 -1.85 19.95 -11.23
C GLN A 274 -2.81 20.92 -11.96
N LYS A 275 -3.17 20.62 -13.21
CA LYS A 275 -4.16 21.41 -13.96
C LYS A 275 -5.48 21.47 -13.18
N ARG A 276 -5.91 20.34 -12.61
CA ARG A 276 -7.17 20.26 -11.86
C ARG A 276 -7.12 21.05 -10.56
N ILE A 277 -6.05 20.91 -9.78
CA ILE A 277 -5.85 21.67 -8.54
C ILE A 277 -5.82 23.17 -8.83
N LYS A 278 -5.05 23.62 -9.83
CA LYS A 278 -5.00 25.05 -10.22
C LYS A 278 -6.37 25.59 -10.59
N SER A 279 -7.22 24.80 -11.24
CA SER A 279 -8.59 25.20 -11.60
C SER A 279 -9.50 25.29 -10.37
N LEU A 280 -9.48 24.26 -9.50
CA LEU A 280 -10.40 24.17 -8.35
C LEU A 280 -10.05 25.13 -7.20
N TYR A 281 -8.76 25.39 -7.02
CA TYR A 281 -8.23 26.16 -5.89
C TYR A 281 -7.58 27.49 -6.34
N ARG A 282 -8.08 28.05 -7.45
CA ARG A 282 -7.52 29.26 -8.07
C ARG A 282 -7.44 30.43 -7.09
N ASP A 283 -8.52 30.63 -6.33
CA ASP A 283 -8.71 31.78 -5.45
C ASP A 283 -8.26 31.49 -4.00
N LYS A 284 -7.63 30.33 -3.77
CA LYS A 284 -7.12 29.93 -2.45
C LYS A 284 -5.68 30.37 -2.26
N ASN A 285 -5.38 30.87 -1.07
CA ASN A 285 -4.01 31.27 -0.69
C ASN A 285 -3.15 30.10 -0.26
N GLN A 286 -3.77 29.07 0.35
CA GLN A 286 -3.10 27.85 0.80
C GLN A 286 -4.03 26.65 0.61
N ILE A 287 -3.44 25.51 0.29
CA ILE A 287 -4.15 24.24 0.06
C ILE A 287 -3.48 23.16 0.90
N LEU A 288 -4.28 22.44 1.70
CA LEU A 288 -3.80 21.28 2.44
C LEU A 288 -4.17 19.99 1.71
N THR A 289 -3.17 19.15 1.43
CA THR A 289 -3.38 17.90 0.69
C THR A 289 -2.96 16.70 1.52
N PHE A 290 -3.87 15.74 1.68
CA PHE A 290 -3.59 14.48 2.33
C PHE A 290 -3.13 13.42 1.32
N TYR A 291 -1.96 12.83 1.56
CA TYR A 291 -1.41 11.74 0.76
C TYR A 291 -1.26 10.45 1.58
N GLY A 292 -1.65 9.34 0.99
CA GLY A 292 -1.37 8.01 1.52
C GLY A 292 0.05 7.56 1.13
N ILE A 293 1.06 8.19 1.72
CA ILE A 293 2.47 7.88 1.47
C ILE A 293 3.06 7.27 2.75
N ARG A 294 3.88 6.22 2.58
CA ARG A 294 4.60 5.56 3.68
C ARG A 294 6.09 5.47 3.39
N ARG A 295 6.93 5.67 4.40
CA ARG A 295 8.39 5.55 4.30
C ARG A 295 8.82 4.12 3.94
N SER A 296 8.08 3.12 4.41
CA SER A 296 8.34 1.70 4.17
C SER A 296 8.18 1.25 2.72
N GLU A 297 7.53 2.03 1.84
CA GLU A 297 7.26 1.62 0.47
C GLU A 297 8.48 1.62 -0.46
N SER A 298 9.48 2.44 -0.21
CA SER A 298 10.71 2.50 -1.02
C SER A 298 11.80 3.35 -0.38
N LEU A 299 13.07 3.10 -0.76
CA LEU A 299 14.23 3.90 -0.34
C LEU A 299 14.10 5.39 -0.67
N SER A 300 13.44 5.76 -1.76
CA SER A 300 13.20 7.18 -2.06
C SER A 300 12.17 7.81 -1.13
N ARG A 301 11.14 7.03 -0.71
CA ARG A 301 10.12 7.52 0.21
C ARG A 301 10.55 7.50 1.67
N SER A 302 11.56 6.72 2.03
CA SER A 302 12.11 6.72 3.41
C SER A 302 12.64 8.09 3.84
N LYS A 303 12.96 8.96 2.86
CA LYS A 303 13.45 10.32 3.08
C LYS A 303 12.34 11.38 3.17
N TYR A 304 11.08 10.99 2.99
CA TYR A 304 9.98 11.96 3.00
C TYR A 304 9.64 12.38 4.42
N GLU A 305 9.42 13.68 4.58
CA GLU A 305 8.88 14.22 5.81
C GLU A 305 7.36 14.00 5.88
N ARG A 306 6.81 13.98 7.09
CA ARG A 306 5.37 13.86 7.33
C ARG A 306 4.60 15.02 6.75
N GLU A 307 5.23 16.20 6.77
CA GLU A 307 4.75 17.44 6.17
C GLU A 307 5.82 18.01 5.25
N SER A 308 5.40 18.56 4.12
CA SER A 308 6.28 19.22 3.18
C SER A 308 5.51 20.22 2.33
N ASP A 309 6.18 21.23 1.83
CA ASP A 309 5.65 22.07 0.77
C ASP A 309 5.76 21.33 -0.57
N SER A 310 4.77 21.54 -1.44
CA SER A 310 4.82 20.94 -2.76
C SER A 310 5.87 21.65 -3.64
N PRO A 311 6.85 20.95 -4.18
CA PRO A 311 7.83 21.55 -5.09
C PRO A 311 7.22 21.99 -6.42
N LYS A 312 5.96 21.61 -6.68
CA LYS A 312 5.27 21.83 -7.96
C LYS A 312 4.15 22.85 -7.90
N ILE A 313 3.59 23.08 -6.72
CA ILE A 313 2.48 23.99 -6.48
C ILE A 313 2.78 24.80 -5.21
N THR A 314 3.19 26.05 -5.39
CA THR A 314 3.68 26.94 -4.30
C THR A 314 2.70 27.17 -3.15
N LYS A 315 1.42 26.89 -3.35
CA LYS A 315 0.35 27.07 -2.34
C LYS A 315 0.01 25.78 -1.60
N GLN A 316 0.61 24.65 -1.98
CA GLN A 316 0.19 23.34 -1.52
C GLN A 316 1.11 22.82 -0.41
N ARG A 317 0.54 22.67 0.78
CA ARG A 317 1.12 21.91 1.89
C ARG A 317 0.67 20.46 1.79
N ILE A 318 1.62 19.55 1.80
CA ILE A 318 1.41 18.10 1.72
C ILE A 318 1.55 17.52 3.12
N VAL A 319 0.59 16.68 3.52
CA VAL A 319 0.62 15.94 4.78
C VAL A 319 0.35 14.46 4.56
N SER A 320 1.09 13.62 5.26
CA SER A 320 1.02 12.16 5.14
C SER A 320 0.73 11.54 6.52
N PRO A 321 -0.55 11.38 6.90
CA PRO A 321 -0.93 10.91 8.24
C PRO A 321 -0.36 9.54 8.61
N ILE A 322 -0.22 8.66 7.61
CA ILE A 322 0.21 7.27 7.76
C ILE A 322 1.69 7.04 7.38
N ILE A 323 2.51 8.10 7.42
CA ILE A 323 3.90 8.09 6.90
C ILE A 323 4.76 6.96 7.47
N ASP A 324 4.58 6.63 8.75
CA ASP A 324 5.35 5.61 9.46
C ASP A 324 4.61 4.27 9.62
N TRP A 325 3.45 4.11 8.96
CA TRP A 325 2.72 2.86 9.00
C TRP A 325 3.38 1.78 8.13
N MET A 326 3.27 0.52 8.56
CA MET A 326 3.67 -0.68 7.83
C MET A 326 2.52 -1.21 6.98
N ASP A 327 2.78 -2.17 6.09
CA ASP A 327 1.71 -2.94 5.43
C ASP A 327 0.84 -3.67 6.45
N PHE A 328 1.47 -4.19 7.51
CA PHE A 328 0.80 -4.73 8.68
C PHE A 328 -0.26 -3.77 9.25
N ASP A 329 0.09 -2.51 9.47
CA ASP A 329 -0.80 -1.49 10.05
C ASP A 329 -1.94 -1.12 9.09
N ILE A 330 -1.66 -1.04 7.79
CA ILE A 330 -2.66 -0.77 6.75
C ILE A 330 -3.72 -1.88 6.73
N TRP A 331 -3.29 -3.14 6.75
CA TRP A 331 -4.22 -4.26 6.74
C TRP A 331 -4.96 -4.42 8.07
N LEU A 332 -4.28 -4.17 9.19
CA LEU A 332 -4.93 -4.11 10.49
C LEU A 332 -6.04 -3.06 10.52
N TYR A 333 -5.78 -1.88 9.93
CA TYR A 333 -6.79 -0.83 9.83
C TYR A 333 -7.98 -1.24 8.94
N ILE A 334 -7.72 -1.73 7.73
CA ILE A 334 -8.75 -2.12 6.76
C ILE A 334 -9.66 -3.20 7.36
N LEU A 335 -9.07 -4.24 7.91
CA LEU A 335 -9.80 -5.38 8.48
C LEU A 335 -10.58 -5.00 9.74
N THR A 336 -10.00 -4.19 10.63
CA THR A 336 -10.67 -3.76 11.87
C THR A 336 -11.80 -2.77 11.59
N SER A 337 -11.61 -1.85 10.65
CA SER A 337 -12.60 -0.83 10.31
C SER A 337 -13.68 -1.34 9.36
N GLY A 338 -13.48 -2.51 8.73
CA GLY A 338 -14.41 -3.11 7.76
C GLY A 338 -14.61 -2.26 6.50
N ILE A 339 -13.63 -1.42 6.13
CA ILE A 339 -13.75 -0.58 4.94
C ILE A 339 -13.49 -1.37 3.67
N ASP A 340 -14.23 -1.03 2.61
CA ASP A 340 -14.03 -1.61 1.28
C ASP A 340 -12.66 -1.23 0.69
N PHE A 341 -12.09 -2.09 -0.12
CA PHE A 341 -10.80 -1.90 -0.75
C PHE A 341 -10.76 -2.54 -2.14
N ASN A 342 -9.72 -2.20 -2.91
CA ASN A 342 -9.53 -2.66 -4.28
C ASN A 342 -9.27 -4.18 -4.34
N ASP A 343 -10.07 -4.91 -5.12
CA ASP A 343 -10.02 -6.36 -5.20
C ASP A 343 -8.71 -6.94 -5.77
N ALA A 344 -7.92 -6.13 -6.49
CA ALA A 344 -6.60 -6.56 -6.93
C ALA A 344 -5.69 -7.03 -5.77
N TYR A 345 -5.90 -6.50 -4.56
CA TYR A 345 -5.15 -6.95 -3.39
C TYR A 345 -5.51 -8.37 -2.95
N ARG A 346 -6.77 -8.80 -3.16
CA ARG A 346 -7.20 -10.19 -2.91
C ARG A 346 -6.46 -11.16 -3.81
N LEU A 347 -6.17 -10.73 -5.03
CA LEU A 347 -5.46 -11.52 -6.04
C LEU A 347 -3.93 -11.58 -5.84
N GLY A 348 -3.41 -10.90 -4.81
CA GLY A 348 -1.98 -10.93 -4.46
C GLY A 348 -1.15 -9.76 -4.97
N TYR A 349 -1.76 -8.75 -5.59
CA TYR A 349 -1.02 -7.53 -5.93
C TYR A 349 -0.65 -6.78 -4.64
N ALA A 350 0.62 -6.54 -4.45
CA ALA A 350 1.09 -5.73 -3.32
C ALA A 350 0.86 -4.23 -3.54
N ARG A 351 0.71 -3.83 -4.80
CA ARG A 351 0.50 -2.44 -5.24
C ARG A 351 -0.39 -2.40 -6.47
N VAL A 352 -1.29 -1.43 -6.50
CA VAL A 352 -2.11 -1.11 -7.69
C VAL A 352 -1.62 0.18 -8.35
N GLY A 353 -1.85 0.30 -9.64
CA GLY A 353 -1.46 1.46 -10.47
C GLY A 353 -1.71 1.17 -11.94
N CYS A 354 -0.85 1.69 -12.84
CA CYS A 354 -0.94 1.39 -14.26
C CYS A 354 -0.57 -0.08 -14.52
N TRP A 355 -1.44 -0.83 -15.19
CA TRP A 355 -1.23 -2.26 -15.45
C TRP A 355 0.01 -2.53 -16.34
N CYS A 356 0.35 -1.63 -17.27
CA CYS A 356 1.51 -1.70 -18.15
C CYS A 356 2.76 -0.97 -17.60
N CYS A 357 2.81 -0.65 -16.30
CA CYS A 357 3.92 0.13 -15.72
C CYS A 357 5.25 -0.62 -15.79
N PRO A 358 6.32 -0.03 -16.37
CA PRO A 358 7.64 -0.67 -16.42
C PRO A 358 8.28 -0.87 -15.03
N ASN A 359 7.72 -0.27 -13.97
CA ASN A 359 8.15 -0.47 -12.58
C ASN A 359 7.36 -1.57 -11.85
N ASN A 360 6.48 -2.30 -12.53
CA ASN A 360 5.83 -3.46 -11.92
C ASN A 360 6.89 -4.52 -11.54
N SER A 361 6.62 -5.24 -10.46
CA SER A 361 7.48 -6.36 -10.04
C SER A 361 7.22 -7.59 -10.91
N GLY A 362 8.18 -8.51 -10.97
CA GLY A 362 7.98 -9.77 -11.70
C GLY A 362 6.80 -10.59 -11.17
N TRP A 363 6.46 -10.48 -9.88
CA TRP A 363 5.25 -11.06 -9.33
C TRP A 363 3.99 -10.39 -9.88
N SER A 364 3.94 -9.05 -9.90
CA SER A 364 2.83 -8.31 -10.49
C SER A 364 2.65 -8.60 -11.99
N GLU A 365 3.75 -8.73 -12.73
CA GLU A 365 3.71 -9.14 -14.15
C GLU A 365 3.14 -10.55 -14.33
N PHE A 366 3.51 -11.48 -13.46
CA PHE A 366 2.96 -12.84 -13.46
C PHE A 366 1.46 -12.83 -13.16
N LEU A 367 1.03 -12.12 -12.11
CA LEU A 367 -0.39 -11.96 -11.77
C LEU A 367 -1.20 -11.37 -12.92
N SER A 368 -0.62 -10.40 -13.65
CA SER A 368 -1.30 -9.79 -14.80
C SER A 368 -1.52 -10.76 -15.96
N LYS A 369 -0.64 -11.73 -16.17
CA LYS A 369 -0.85 -12.81 -17.15
C LYS A 369 -1.97 -13.76 -16.74
N ILE A 370 -2.20 -13.92 -15.44
CA ILE A 370 -3.28 -14.78 -14.94
C ILE A 370 -4.61 -14.02 -14.92
N HIS A 371 -4.67 -12.85 -14.29
CA HIS A 371 -5.92 -12.14 -13.96
C HIS A 371 -6.30 -11.03 -14.94
N MET A 372 -5.37 -10.54 -15.77
CA MET A 372 -5.56 -9.47 -16.75
C MET A 372 -4.97 -9.87 -18.11
N HIS A 373 -5.25 -11.10 -18.54
CA HIS A 373 -4.66 -11.69 -19.76
C HIS A 373 -4.95 -10.86 -21.01
N GLU A 374 -6.18 -10.44 -21.23
CA GLU A 374 -6.57 -9.67 -22.41
C GLU A 374 -5.81 -8.33 -22.52
N GLN A 375 -5.67 -7.61 -21.40
CA GLN A 375 -4.88 -6.37 -21.36
C GLN A 375 -3.39 -6.65 -21.58
N SER A 376 -2.89 -7.75 -21.03
CA SER A 376 -1.48 -8.15 -21.14
C SER A 376 -1.10 -8.51 -22.58
N GLU A 377 -1.98 -9.16 -23.35
CA GLU A 377 -1.75 -9.51 -24.75
C GLU A 377 -1.77 -8.31 -25.69
N ARG A 378 -2.62 -7.32 -25.45
CA ARG A 378 -2.73 -6.10 -26.26
C ARG A 378 -1.42 -5.33 -26.47
N PHE A 379 -0.47 -5.48 -25.54
CA PHE A 379 0.83 -4.78 -25.59
C PHE A 379 2.00 -5.67 -25.99
N ARG A 380 1.75 -6.93 -26.32
CA ARG A 380 2.79 -7.84 -26.85
C ARG A 380 2.92 -7.77 -28.35
N THR A 381 1.94 -7.24 -29.03
CA THR A 381 1.94 -6.97 -30.46
C THR A 381 2.39 -5.54 -30.77
#